data_7c1402e88237cc2f5dc7afa36a8dc9fd
#
_entry.id   7c1402e88237cc2f5dc7afa36a8dc9fd
#
_cell.length_a   1.000
_cell.length_b   1.000
_cell.length_c   1.000
_cell.angle_alpha   90.00
_cell.angle_beta   90.00
_cell.angle_gamma   90.00
#
_symmetry.space_group_name_H-M   'P 1'
#
loop_
_entity.id
_entity.type
_entity.pdbx_description
1 polymer ?
#
loop_
_entity_poly.entity_id
_entity_poly.type
_entity_poly.pdbx_seq_one_letter_code
_entity_poly.pdbx_strand_id
1 'polypeptide(L)'
;MTATSSDLWHHYGRTRAEHDREVPDTFHWIWSQDSGPGPEVLGDLSGRVVGDLGAGAARHAAHLVVHHEPAQVDAVDASPGQYEMAAGLFGHLAPRLRIVSCDAVSHLTATANTYDVLYSVFGALDFTDPRELLPAAVVALRPGGRLVFSTLAHYVGGAPAQPDVVAASVPGEDSAGVATTMERWVLQEHVWVKVLDEVGFTGISVDVLPSAVRGPRTADTLLVTATRRP
;
A
#
# COMPACT_ATOMS: atom_id res chain seq x y z
N MET A 1 -23.25 -19.14 9.05
CA MET A 1 -22.81 -18.91 7.66
C MET A 1 -22.35 -17.47 7.63
N THR A 2 -21.05 -17.26 7.75
CA THR A 2 -20.41 -15.95 7.61
C THR A 2 -20.60 -15.52 6.16
N ALA A 3 -21.21 -14.34 5.96
CA ALA A 3 -21.29 -13.74 4.65
C ALA A 3 -19.86 -13.66 4.08
N THR A 4 -19.64 -14.24 2.92
CA THR A 4 -18.38 -14.10 2.17
C THR A 4 -18.19 -12.62 1.96
N SER A 5 -17.11 -12.06 2.52
CA SER A 5 -16.72 -10.67 2.28
C SER A 5 -16.64 -10.50 0.77
N SER A 6 -17.41 -9.56 0.23
CA SER A 6 -17.39 -9.26 -1.21
C SER A 6 -15.98 -8.79 -1.59
N ASP A 7 -15.36 -9.42 -2.58
CA ASP A 7 -14.04 -8.99 -3.07
C ASP A 7 -14.18 -7.70 -3.88
N LEU A 8 -14.01 -6.57 -3.22
CA LEU A 8 -14.15 -5.22 -3.80
C LEU A 8 -13.05 -4.89 -4.82
N TRP A 9 -11.98 -5.66 -4.83
CA TRP A 9 -10.81 -5.43 -5.69
C TRP A 9 -10.74 -6.41 -6.86
N HIS A 10 -11.69 -7.33 -6.98
CA HIS A 10 -11.67 -8.40 -7.97
C HIS A 10 -11.43 -7.92 -9.40
N HIS A 11 -12.05 -6.81 -9.80
CA HIS A 11 -11.94 -6.26 -11.15
C HIS A 11 -10.82 -5.23 -11.31
N TYR A 12 -10.25 -4.75 -10.19
CA TYR A 12 -9.23 -3.72 -10.25
C TYR A 12 -7.97 -4.20 -10.96
N GLY A 13 -7.52 -3.44 -11.95
CA GLY A 13 -6.28 -3.73 -12.67
C GLY A 13 -6.33 -4.91 -13.65
N ARG A 14 -7.44 -5.66 -13.78
CA ARG A 14 -7.51 -6.84 -14.67
C ARG A 14 -7.19 -6.52 -16.12
N THR A 15 -7.81 -5.49 -16.67
CA THR A 15 -7.55 -5.07 -18.07
C THR A 15 -6.07 -4.71 -18.28
N ARG A 16 -5.46 -4.04 -17.31
CA ARG A 16 -4.03 -3.72 -17.37
C ARG A 16 -3.17 -4.98 -17.27
N ALA A 17 -3.51 -5.91 -16.39
CA ALA A 17 -2.78 -7.17 -16.21
C ALA A 17 -2.85 -8.09 -17.43
N GLU A 18 -3.94 -8.02 -18.19
CA GLU A 18 -4.09 -8.78 -19.44
C GLU A 18 -3.16 -8.30 -20.54
N HIS A 19 -2.87 -7.00 -20.60
CA HIS A 19 -2.06 -6.37 -21.65
C HIS A 19 -0.60 -6.18 -21.25
N ASP A 20 -0.31 -6.01 -19.97
CA ASP A 20 1.01 -5.65 -19.46
C ASP A 20 1.47 -6.72 -18.44
N ARG A 21 2.12 -7.76 -18.99
CA ARG A 21 2.63 -8.90 -18.21
C ARG A 21 4.09 -8.74 -17.76
N GLU A 22 4.75 -7.70 -18.23
CA GLU A 22 6.14 -7.46 -17.89
C GLU A 22 6.28 -6.82 -16.51
N VAL A 23 7.43 -7.07 -15.89
CA VAL A 23 7.82 -6.35 -14.66
C VAL A 23 8.02 -4.89 -15.03
N PRO A 24 7.39 -3.93 -14.34
CA PRO A 24 7.59 -2.52 -14.66
C PRO A 24 9.04 -2.08 -14.41
N ASP A 25 9.58 -1.24 -15.29
CA ASP A 25 10.94 -0.69 -15.13
C ASP A 25 11.06 0.23 -13.91
N THR A 26 9.97 0.85 -13.49
CA THR A 26 9.87 1.69 -12.30
C THR A 26 8.42 1.79 -11.80
N PHE A 27 8.23 2.40 -10.64
CA PHE A 27 6.92 2.85 -10.16
C PHE A 27 7.05 4.23 -9.50
N HIS A 28 5.93 4.92 -9.33
CA HIS A 28 5.91 6.24 -8.72
C HIS A 28 4.89 6.32 -7.59
N TRP A 29 5.18 7.17 -6.61
CA TRP A 29 4.37 7.34 -5.41
C TRP A 29 3.15 8.24 -5.60
N ILE A 30 3.06 8.99 -6.69
CA ILE A 30 1.92 9.89 -6.93
C ILE A 30 0.68 9.12 -7.41
N TRP A 31 -0.49 9.72 -7.27
CA TRP A 31 -1.77 9.09 -7.62
C TRP A 31 -1.86 8.63 -9.08
N SER A 32 -1.36 9.41 -10.02
CA SER A 32 -1.31 9.03 -11.45
C SER A 32 -0.28 7.95 -11.76
N GLN A 33 0.70 7.74 -10.89
CA GLN A 33 1.81 6.78 -11.05
C GLN A 33 2.63 6.92 -12.33
N ASP A 34 2.65 8.12 -12.93
CA ASP A 34 3.31 8.39 -14.21
C ASP A 34 4.58 9.24 -14.07
N SER A 35 4.83 9.81 -12.90
CA SER A 35 5.96 10.71 -12.63
C SER A 35 6.22 10.86 -11.13
N GLY A 36 7.22 11.67 -10.76
CA GLY A 36 7.56 11.97 -9.37
C GLY A 36 8.55 10.97 -8.75
N PRO A 37 8.66 10.95 -7.40
CA PRO A 37 9.55 10.04 -6.71
C PRO A 37 9.27 8.58 -7.07
N GLY A 38 10.33 7.79 -7.19
CA GLY A 38 10.29 6.37 -7.50
C GLY A 38 10.71 5.49 -6.31
N PRO A 39 11.14 4.24 -6.58
CA PRO A 39 11.50 3.28 -5.55
C PRO A 39 12.69 3.71 -4.66
N GLU A 40 13.49 4.70 -5.09
CA GLU A 40 14.60 5.26 -4.30
C GLU A 40 14.17 5.82 -2.93
N VAL A 41 12.91 6.17 -2.76
CA VAL A 41 12.34 6.60 -1.46
C VAL A 41 12.45 5.51 -0.41
N LEU A 42 12.45 4.24 -0.80
CA LEU A 42 12.62 3.10 0.11
C LEU A 42 14.05 2.98 0.65
N GLY A 43 15.03 3.63 0.00
CA GLY A 43 16.45 3.52 0.30
C GLY A 43 17.09 2.26 -0.26
N ASP A 44 18.24 1.86 0.29
CA ASP A 44 18.94 0.63 -0.11
C ASP A 44 18.19 -0.60 0.41
N LEU A 45 17.70 -1.43 -0.52
CA LEU A 45 16.97 -2.65 -0.23
C LEU A 45 17.82 -3.92 -0.35
N SER A 46 19.09 -3.80 -0.75
CA SER A 46 19.97 -4.96 -0.93
C SER A 46 20.04 -5.81 0.34
N GLY A 47 19.67 -7.08 0.22
CA GLY A 47 19.61 -8.03 1.32
C GLY A 47 18.53 -7.77 2.38
N ARG A 48 17.61 -6.83 2.16
CA ARG A 48 16.54 -6.49 3.10
C ARG A 48 15.31 -7.38 2.92
N VAL A 49 14.53 -7.52 3.99
CA VAL A 49 13.19 -8.12 3.95
C VAL A 49 12.16 -7.00 3.89
N VAL A 50 11.34 -7.01 2.86
CA VAL A 50 10.41 -5.93 2.50
C VAL A 50 8.97 -6.45 2.49
N GLY A 51 8.02 -5.67 2.98
CA GLY A 51 6.59 -5.98 2.89
C GLY A 51 5.84 -4.91 2.08
N ASP A 52 5.09 -5.34 1.06
CA ASP A 52 4.17 -4.53 0.25
C ASP A 52 2.75 -4.75 0.76
N LEU A 53 2.14 -3.72 1.34
CA LEU A 53 0.85 -3.81 2.02
C LEU A 53 -0.29 -3.29 1.14
N GLY A 54 -1.18 -4.19 0.73
CA GLY A 54 -2.18 -3.93 -0.31
C GLY A 54 -1.51 -3.94 -1.69
N ALA A 55 -0.75 -5.00 -1.96
CA ALA A 55 0.14 -5.11 -3.11
C ALA A 55 -0.60 -5.23 -4.46
N GLY A 56 -1.93 -5.47 -4.44
CA GLY A 56 -2.70 -5.72 -5.64
C GLY A 56 -2.10 -6.86 -6.46
N ALA A 57 -1.91 -6.63 -7.75
CA ALA A 57 -1.27 -7.60 -8.65
C ALA A 57 0.26 -7.73 -8.44
N ALA A 58 0.83 -7.24 -7.34
CA ALA A 58 2.25 -7.33 -6.95
C ALA A 58 3.26 -6.72 -7.95
N ARG A 59 2.85 -5.75 -8.75
CA ARG A 59 3.72 -5.15 -9.78
C ARG A 59 4.90 -4.37 -9.16
N HIS A 60 4.68 -3.63 -8.09
CA HIS A 60 5.73 -2.90 -7.38
C HIS A 60 6.69 -3.86 -6.68
N ALA A 61 6.14 -4.90 -6.03
CA ALA A 61 6.95 -5.95 -5.40
C ALA A 61 7.83 -6.70 -6.41
N ALA A 62 7.28 -7.01 -7.60
CA ALA A 62 8.04 -7.65 -8.69
C ALA A 62 9.18 -6.73 -9.18
N HIS A 63 8.91 -5.41 -9.35
CA HIS A 63 9.95 -4.44 -9.68
C HIS A 63 11.09 -4.45 -8.66
N LEU A 64 10.77 -4.41 -7.36
CA LEU A 64 11.81 -4.41 -6.32
C LEU A 64 12.65 -5.69 -6.36
N VAL A 65 12.03 -6.86 -6.55
CA VAL A 65 12.75 -8.14 -6.65
C VAL A 65 13.72 -8.17 -7.81
N VAL A 66 13.35 -7.59 -8.95
CA VAL A 66 14.17 -7.63 -10.18
C VAL A 66 15.28 -6.59 -10.15
N HIS A 67 15.02 -5.38 -9.64
CA HIS A 67 15.91 -4.23 -9.82
C HIS A 67 16.65 -3.77 -8.54
N HIS A 68 16.25 -4.24 -7.32
CA HIS A 68 16.80 -3.73 -6.06
C HIS A 68 17.40 -4.80 -5.14
N GLU A 69 17.50 -6.06 -5.59
CA GLU A 69 18.17 -7.18 -4.92
C GLU A 69 17.77 -7.39 -3.43
N PRO A 70 16.49 -7.28 -3.03
CA PRO A 70 16.09 -7.60 -1.67
C PRO A 70 16.31 -9.08 -1.38
N ALA A 71 16.51 -9.44 -0.09
CA ALA A 71 16.50 -10.82 0.31
C ALA A 71 15.15 -11.48 0.06
N GLN A 72 14.06 -10.73 0.34
CA GLN A 72 12.68 -11.18 0.12
C GLN A 72 11.74 -9.98 0.05
N VAL A 73 10.72 -10.07 -0.78
CA VAL A 73 9.55 -9.17 -0.78
C VAL A 73 8.30 -10.01 -0.54
N ASP A 74 7.52 -9.66 0.48
CA ASP A 74 6.20 -10.22 0.73
C ASP A 74 5.15 -9.26 0.16
N ALA A 75 4.47 -9.68 -0.90
CA ALA A 75 3.36 -8.96 -1.51
C ALA A 75 2.05 -9.42 -0.86
N VAL A 76 1.51 -8.62 0.06
CA VAL A 76 0.36 -8.97 0.90
C VAL A 76 -0.88 -8.28 0.37
N ASP A 77 -1.91 -9.04 0.04
CA ASP A 77 -3.21 -8.50 -0.37
C ASP A 77 -4.35 -9.37 0.17
N ALA A 78 -5.42 -8.74 0.60
CA ALA A 78 -6.59 -9.43 1.14
C ALA A 78 -7.53 -9.96 0.05
N SER A 79 -7.43 -9.44 -1.19
CA SER A 79 -8.30 -9.83 -2.30
C SER A 79 -7.83 -11.14 -2.93
N PRO A 80 -8.67 -12.19 -2.95
CA PRO A 80 -8.37 -13.41 -3.70
C PRO A 80 -8.13 -13.16 -5.19
N GLY A 81 -8.88 -12.24 -5.81
CA GLY A 81 -8.70 -11.88 -7.22
C GLY A 81 -7.36 -11.23 -7.51
N GLN A 82 -6.86 -10.36 -6.61
CA GLN A 82 -5.52 -9.78 -6.72
C GLN A 82 -4.43 -10.83 -6.50
N TYR A 83 -4.60 -11.72 -5.52
CA TYR A 83 -3.67 -12.82 -5.30
C TYR A 83 -3.52 -13.73 -6.54
N GLU A 84 -4.65 -14.14 -7.15
CA GLU A 84 -4.62 -14.97 -8.36
C GLU A 84 -3.92 -14.27 -9.52
N MET A 85 -4.19 -12.98 -9.70
CA MET A 85 -3.55 -12.15 -10.72
C MET A 85 -2.04 -12.04 -10.47
N ALA A 86 -1.61 -11.72 -9.25
CA ALA A 86 -0.21 -11.64 -8.85
C ALA A 86 0.53 -12.97 -9.06
N ALA A 87 -0.08 -14.09 -8.65
CA ALA A 87 0.48 -15.43 -8.82
C ALA A 87 0.66 -15.80 -10.30
N GLY A 88 -0.33 -15.47 -11.14
CA GLY A 88 -0.26 -15.70 -12.58
C GLY A 88 0.79 -14.85 -13.30
N LEU A 89 1.00 -13.61 -12.86
CA LEU A 89 1.96 -12.69 -13.46
C LEU A 89 3.40 -12.96 -12.96
N PHE A 90 3.59 -13.05 -11.65
CA PHE A 90 4.91 -12.95 -11.01
C PHE A 90 5.27 -14.12 -10.10
N GLY A 91 4.46 -15.19 -10.06
CA GLY A 91 4.79 -16.39 -9.26
C GLY A 91 6.13 -17.04 -9.63
N HIS A 92 6.63 -16.82 -10.84
CA HIS A 92 7.94 -17.30 -11.29
C HIS A 92 9.12 -16.60 -10.58
N LEU A 93 8.91 -15.48 -9.87
CA LEU A 93 9.95 -14.76 -9.11
C LEU A 93 10.19 -15.36 -7.70
N ALA A 94 9.45 -16.42 -7.33
CA ALA A 94 9.72 -17.15 -6.09
C ALA A 94 11.14 -17.75 -6.12
N PRO A 95 11.84 -17.89 -4.96
CA PRO A 95 11.34 -17.62 -3.60
C PRO A 95 11.50 -16.14 -3.14
N ARG A 96 12.14 -15.26 -3.92
CA ARG A 96 12.40 -13.87 -3.51
C ARG A 96 11.12 -13.02 -3.45
N LEU A 97 10.15 -13.29 -4.32
CA LEU A 97 8.79 -12.75 -4.21
C LEU A 97 7.88 -13.80 -3.57
N ARG A 98 7.29 -13.45 -2.44
CA ARG A 98 6.22 -14.23 -1.81
C ARG A 98 4.91 -13.48 -1.97
N ILE A 99 3.94 -14.12 -2.61
CA ILE A 99 2.60 -13.58 -2.76
C ILE A 99 1.75 -14.15 -1.63
N VAL A 100 1.13 -13.29 -0.83
CA VAL A 100 0.43 -13.67 0.40
C VAL A 100 -1.02 -13.20 0.33
N SER A 101 -1.97 -14.15 0.36
CA SER A 101 -3.40 -13.86 0.45
C SER A 101 -3.80 -13.75 1.92
N CYS A 102 -3.75 -12.55 2.47
CA CYS A 102 -4.08 -12.26 3.86
C CYS A 102 -4.39 -10.78 4.03
N ASP A 103 -5.24 -10.41 4.99
CA ASP A 103 -5.34 -9.02 5.40
C ASP A 103 -4.03 -8.55 6.06
N ALA A 104 -3.71 -7.27 5.88
CA ALA A 104 -2.44 -6.72 6.31
C ALA A 104 -2.25 -6.76 7.84
N VAL A 105 -3.30 -6.55 8.63
CA VAL A 105 -3.21 -6.54 10.11
C VAL A 105 -2.88 -7.94 10.63
N SER A 106 -3.60 -8.96 10.16
CA SER A 106 -3.36 -10.36 10.53
C SER A 106 -1.96 -10.82 10.14
N HIS A 107 -1.53 -10.49 8.91
CA HIS A 107 -0.21 -10.83 8.42
C HIS A 107 0.90 -10.19 9.28
N LEU A 108 0.83 -8.88 9.53
CA LEU A 108 1.82 -8.15 10.30
C LEU A 108 1.88 -8.61 11.75
N THR A 109 0.73 -8.92 12.36
CA THR A 109 0.67 -9.44 13.74
C THR A 109 1.36 -10.79 13.86
N ALA A 110 1.30 -11.62 12.81
CA ALA A 110 1.95 -12.93 12.78
C ALA A 110 3.46 -12.88 12.45
N THR A 111 3.99 -11.73 12.03
CA THR A 111 5.37 -11.58 11.49
C THR A 111 6.22 -10.59 12.30
N ALA A 112 6.24 -10.73 13.64
CA ALA A 112 6.99 -9.84 14.53
C ALA A 112 8.48 -9.72 14.17
N ASN A 113 9.02 -8.49 14.17
CA ASN A 113 10.43 -8.17 13.91
C ASN A 113 11.00 -8.82 12.63
N THR A 114 10.21 -8.88 11.59
CA THR A 114 10.55 -9.55 10.33
C THR A 114 11.09 -8.57 9.29
N TYR A 115 10.45 -7.41 9.17
CA TYR A 115 10.68 -6.49 8.05
C TYR A 115 11.69 -5.39 8.38
N ASP A 116 12.57 -5.12 7.42
CA ASP A 116 13.43 -3.93 7.41
C ASP A 116 12.66 -2.71 6.87
N VAL A 117 11.79 -2.95 5.88
CA VAL A 117 10.95 -1.92 5.24
C VAL A 117 9.53 -2.47 5.02
N LEU A 118 8.54 -1.70 5.42
CA LEU A 118 7.15 -1.87 5.00
C LEU A 118 6.74 -0.71 4.11
N TYR A 119 6.01 -0.98 3.04
CA TYR A 119 5.49 0.09 2.20
C TYR A 119 4.06 -0.19 1.69
N SER A 120 3.38 0.87 1.25
CA SER A 120 2.05 0.77 0.67
C SER A 120 1.84 1.93 -0.32
N VAL A 121 1.46 1.63 -1.55
CA VAL A 121 1.18 2.64 -2.59
C VAL A 121 -0.32 2.64 -2.87
N PHE A 122 -1.06 3.57 -2.23
CA PHE A 122 -2.54 3.63 -2.30
C PHE A 122 -3.20 2.27 -1.98
N GLY A 123 -2.57 1.48 -1.12
CA GLY A 123 -2.96 0.12 -0.76
C GLY A 123 -3.57 0.05 0.64
N ALA A 124 -3.06 -0.85 1.51
CA ALA A 124 -3.67 -1.14 2.80
C ALA A 124 -3.83 0.08 3.72
N LEU A 125 -2.93 1.08 3.64
CA LEU A 125 -3.01 2.31 4.47
C LEU A 125 -4.23 3.19 4.13
N ASP A 126 -4.78 3.03 2.92
CA ASP A 126 -5.99 3.75 2.50
C ASP A 126 -7.29 3.03 2.91
N PHE A 127 -7.24 1.70 3.12
CA PHE A 127 -8.44 0.86 3.23
C PHE A 127 -8.51 0.03 4.50
N THR A 128 -7.57 0.22 5.42
CA THR A 128 -7.57 -0.40 6.75
C THR A 128 -7.49 0.68 7.83
N ASP A 129 -8.22 0.51 8.93
CA ASP A 129 -8.16 1.48 10.04
C ASP A 129 -6.71 1.68 10.51
N PRO A 130 -6.17 2.92 10.44
CA PRO A 130 -4.81 3.20 10.89
C PRO A 130 -4.55 2.82 12.35
N ARG A 131 -5.59 2.82 13.20
CA ARG A 131 -5.50 2.44 14.62
C ARG A 131 -5.28 0.93 14.83
N GLU A 132 -5.57 0.11 13.80
CA GLU A 132 -5.29 -1.33 13.80
C GLU A 132 -4.00 -1.64 13.03
N LEU A 133 -3.83 -1.03 11.85
CA LEU A 133 -2.72 -1.34 10.95
C LEU A 133 -1.38 -0.82 11.47
N LEU A 134 -1.33 0.41 11.99
CA LEU A 134 -0.05 1.01 12.43
C LEU A 134 0.57 0.31 13.64
N PRO A 135 -0.17 -0.09 14.70
CA PRO A 135 0.39 -0.92 15.78
C PRO A 135 0.92 -2.27 15.26
N ALA A 136 0.21 -2.92 14.33
CA ALA A 136 0.67 -4.16 13.70
C ALA A 136 1.96 -3.94 12.89
N ALA A 137 2.07 -2.81 12.17
CA ALA A 137 3.29 -2.44 11.44
C ALA A 137 4.48 -2.23 12.39
N VAL A 138 4.27 -1.60 13.55
CA VAL A 138 5.32 -1.46 14.58
C VAL A 138 5.79 -2.83 15.06
N VAL A 139 4.88 -3.77 15.31
CA VAL A 139 5.24 -5.14 15.73
C VAL A 139 6.06 -5.87 14.66
N ALA A 140 5.67 -5.76 13.41
CA ALA A 140 6.28 -6.49 12.29
C ALA A 140 7.64 -5.91 11.84
N LEU A 141 7.83 -4.60 11.93
CA LEU A 141 9.11 -3.97 11.60
C LEU A 141 10.19 -4.37 12.63
N ARG A 142 11.43 -4.45 12.20
CA ARG A 142 12.60 -4.50 13.09
C ARG A 142 12.81 -3.13 13.76
N PRO A 143 13.46 -3.07 14.95
CA PRO A 143 13.91 -1.79 15.50
C PRO A 143 14.70 -0.98 14.48
N GLY A 144 14.35 0.30 14.26
CA GLY A 144 14.91 1.14 13.22
C GLY A 144 14.42 0.87 11.80
N GLY A 145 13.50 -0.08 11.62
CA GLY A 145 12.85 -0.36 10.33
C GLY A 145 11.95 0.78 9.89
N ARG A 146 11.71 0.87 8.57
CA ARG A 146 11.01 2.00 7.94
C ARG A 146 9.62 1.61 7.48
N LEU A 147 8.67 2.53 7.65
CA LEU A 147 7.36 2.53 6.99
C LEU A 147 7.32 3.67 5.97
N VAL A 148 6.94 3.36 4.74
CA VAL A 148 6.76 4.34 3.65
C VAL A 148 5.42 4.09 2.98
N PHE A 149 4.59 5.11 2.84
CA PHE A 149 3.34 4.95 2.12
C PHE A 149 2.90 6.22 1.39
N SER A 150 2.13 6.02 0.33
CA SER A 150 1.40 7.10 -0.31
C SER A 150 -0.10 6.93 -0.12
N THR A 151 -0.77 8.05 0.13
CA THR A 151 -2.22 8.17 0.26
C THR A 151 -2.68 9.47 -0.39
N LEU A 152 -3.98 9.67 -0.52
CA LEU A 152 -4.52 10.90 -1.08
C LEU A 152 -4.39 12.08 -0.09
N ALA A 153 -4.00 13.26 -0.58
CA ALA A 153 -4.02 14.50 0.20
C ALA A 153 -5.44 15.08 0.36
N HIS A 154 -6.34 14.71 -0.53
CA HIS A 154 -7.77 15.03 -0.52
C HIS A 154 -8.53 14.00 -1.35
N TYR A 155 -9.82 13.87 -1.16
CA TYR A 155 -10.62 12.94 -1.98
C TYR A 155 -10.60 13.31 -3.46
N VAL A 156 -10.64 12.28 -4.31
CA VAL A 156 -10.84 12.48 -5.75
C VAL A 156 -12.15 13.26 -5.96
N GLY A 157 -12.07 14.35 -6.71
CA GLY A 157 -13.20 15.30 -6.85
C GLY A 157 -13.09 16.53 -5.94
N GLY A 158 -12.03 16.63 -5.09
CA GLY A 158 -11.64 17.83 -4.38
C GLY A 158 -12.24 18.00 -2.97
N ALA A 159 -13.01 17.02 -2.47
CA ALA A 159 -13.45 17.06 -1.07
C ALA A 159 -12.23 16.97 -0.13
N PRO A 160 -12.20 17.73 0.98
CA PRO A 160 -11.05 17.79 1.88
C PRO A 160 -10.83 16.47 2.60
N ALA A 161 -9.56 16.20 2.96
CA ALA A 161 -9.21 15.10 3.84
C ALA A 161 -9.82 15.28 5.25
N GLN A 162 -10.01 14.16 5.94
CA GLN A 162 -10.60 14.12 7.27
C GLN A 162 -9.66 14.74 8.33
N PRO A 163 -10.22 15.59 9.22
CA PRO A 163 -9.43 16.21 10.31
C PRO A 163 -9.23 15.28 11.50
N ASP A 164 -9.73 14.05 11.44
CA ASP A 164 -9.61 13.02 12.47
C ASP A 164 -9.54 11.63 11.81
N VAL A 165 -9.22 10.58 12.60
CA VAL A 165 -9.12 9.19 12.12
C VAL A 165 -10.53 8.62 11.89
N VAL A 166 -11.13 9.03 10.78
CA VAL A 166 -12.47 8.61 10.36
C VAL A 166 -12.42 8.23 8.88
N ALA A 167 -12.99 7.08 8.54
CA ALA A 167 -13.16 6.69 7.16
C ALA A 167 -14.32 7.45 6.49
N ALA A 168 -14.24 7.61 5.19
CA ALA A 168 -15.40 7.97 4.38
C ALA A 168 -15.77 6.83 3.44
N SER A 169 -17.08 6.65 3.23
CA SER A 169 -17.58 5.71 2.24
C SER A 169 -17.32 6.25 0.83
N VAL A 170 -16.61 5.48 0.02
CA VAL A 170 -16.36 5.80 -1.39
C VAL A 170 -17.01 4.74 -2.29
N PRO A 171 -17.42 5.10 -3.52
CA PRO A 171 -17.99 4.14 -4.46
C PRO A 171 -17.02 3.01 -4.79
N GLY A 172 -17.54 1.80 -4.93
CA GLY A 172 -16.83 0.60 -5.35
C GLY A 172 -17.75 -0.36 -6.10
N GLU A 173 -17.20 -1.46 -6.58
CA GLU A 173 -17.93 -2.57 -7.18
C GLU A 173 -17.48 -3.87 -6.52
N ASP A 174 -18.42 -4.80 -6.35
CA ASP A 174 -18.08 -6.12 -5.84
C ASP A 174 -17.61 -7.07 -6.96
N SER A 175 -17.27 -8.31 -6.61
CA SER A 175 -16.80 -9.32 -7.56
C SER A 175 -17.83 -9.70 -8.63
N ALA A 176 -19.11 -9.39 -8.41
CA ALA A 176 -20.19 -9.56 -9.38
C ALA A 176 -20.44 -8.32 -10.24
N GLY A 177 -19.69 -7.22 -10.03
CA GLY A 177 -19.87 -5.93 -10.71
C GLY A 177 -21.05 -5.12 -10.18
N VAL A 178 -21.53 -5.44 -8.97
CA VAL A 178 -22.62 -4.69 -8.34
C VAL A 178 -22.05 -3.50 -7.61
N ALA A 179 -22.63 -2.31 -7.86
CA ALA A 179 -22.24 -1.09 -7.19
C ALA A 179 -22.41 -1.20 -5.67
N THR A 180 -21.38 -0.85 -4.94
CA THR A 180 -21.31 -0.89 -3.48
C THR A 180 -20.46 0.25 -2.95
N THR A 181 -20.14 0.27 -1.67
CA THR A 181 -19.23 1.25 -1.07
C THR A 181 -18.12 0.53 -0.30
N MET A 182 -16.98 1.19 -0.21
CA MET A 182 -15.86 0.78 0.64
C MET A 182 -15.44 1.94 1.54
N GLU A 183 -14.89 1.63 2.69
CA GLU A 183 -14.31 2.64 3.57
C GLU A 183 -12.90 3.01 3.10
N ARG A 184 -12.60 4.31 3.10
CA ARG A 184 -11.29 4.85 2.75
C ARG A 184 -10.86 5.91 3.76
N TRP A 185 -9.63 5.81 4.23
CA TRP A 185 -9.00 6.77 5.13
C TRP A 185 -8.16 7.76 4.32
N VAL A 186 -8.69 8.97 4.11
CA VAL A 186 -7.97 10.10 3.54
C VAL A 186 -7.86 11.15 4.63
N LEU A 187 -6.72 11.18 5.32
CA LEU A 187 -6.53 11.98 6.53
C LEU A 187 -5.62 13.17 6.26
N GLN A 188 -5.81 14.26 6.99
CA GLN A 188 -4.93 15.43 6.92
C GLN A 188 -3.53 15.09 7.42
N GLU A 189 -2.53 15.81 6.94
CA GLU A 189 -1.09 15.62 7.24
C GLU A 189 -0.83 15.49 8.75
N HIS A 190 -1.36 16.43 9.54
CA HIS A 190 -1.14 16.44 11.00
C HIS A 190 -1.79 15.24 11.72
N VAL A 191 -2.84 14.65 11.14
CA VAL A 191 -3.49 13.44 11.69
C VAL A 191 -2.57 12.24 11.48
N TRP A 192 -1.97 12.10 10.30
CA TRP A 192 -0.97 11.06 10.05
C TRP A 192 0.23 11.18 10.98
N VAL A 193 0.77 12.40 11.14
CA VAL A 193 1.89 12.65 12.09
C VAL A 193 1.51 12.23 13.50
N LYS A 194 0.33 12.63 13.98
CA LYS A 194 -0.14 12.31 15.33
C LYS A 194 -0.26 10.79 15.54
N VAL A 195 -0.98 10.07 14.67
CA VAL A 195 -1.22 8.64 14.88
C VAL A 195 0.05 7.81 14.76
N LEU A 196 0.99 8.20 13.89
CA LEU A 196 2.30 7.55 13.78
C LEU A 196 3.15 7.72 15.04
N ASP A 197 3.21 8.96 15.58
CA ASP A 197 3.96 9.22 16.83
C ASP A 197 3.36 8.47 18.02
N GLU A 198 2.03 8.48 18.16
CA GLU A 198 1.31 7.80 19.23
C GLU A 198 1.60 6.29 19.29
N VAL A 199 1.78 5.62 18.16
CA VAL A 199 2.06 4.18 18.11
C VAL A 199 3.56 3.85 18.18
N GLY A 200 4.45 4.85 18.18
CA GLY A 200 5.88 4.63 18.40
C GLY A 200 6.78 4.77 17.17
N PHE A 201 6.32 5.40 16.11
CA PHE A 201 7.19 5.86 15.03
C PHE A 201 7.91 7.15 15.40
N THR A 202 9.02 7.43 14.71
CA THR A 202 9.85 8.65 14.84
C THR A 202 10.39 9.01 13.46
N GLY A 203 11.02 10.20 13.33
CA GLY A 203 11.53 10.67 12.03
C GLY A 203 10.42 10.76 10.97
N ILE A 204 9.23 11.15 11.40
CA ILE A 204 8.04 11.21 10.54
C ILE A 204 8.17 12.41 9.59
N SER A 205 8.04 12.16 8.27
CA SER A 205 7.93 13.19 7.24
C SER A 205 6.64 12.96 6.45
N VAL A 206 5.96 14.03 6.11
CA VAL A 206 4.79 14.04 5.25
C VAL A 206 5.01 15.07 4.16
N ASP A 207 5.19 14.60 2.93
CA ASP A 207 5.44 15.44 1.77
C ASP A 207 4.19 15.48 0.88
N VAL A 208 3.73 16.67 0.51
CA VAL A 208 2.64 16.84 -0.45
C VAL A 208 3.19 16.85 -1.86
N LEU A 209 2.84 15.85 -2.64
CA LEU A 209 3.22 15.73 -4.04
C LEU A 209 2.02 16.15 -4.90
N PRO A 210 2.10 17.33 -5.57
CA PRO A 210 1.00 17.81 -6.39
C PRO A 210 0.80 16.94 -7.62
N SER A 211 -0.46 16.76 -8.02
CA SER A 211 -0.78 16.15 -9.31
C SER A 211 -0.31 17.05 -10.46
N ALA A 212 0.43 16.48 -11.41
CA ALA A 212 0.88 17.19 -12.61
C ALA A 212 -0.29 17.59 -13.53
N VAL A 213 -1.39 16.86 -13.45
CA VAL A 213 -2.61 17.09 -14.25
C VAL A 213 -3.74 17.48 -13.31
N ARG A 214 -4.48 18.55 -13.68
CA ARG A 214 -5.68 18.94 -12.95
C ARG A 214 -6.93 18.45 -13.68
N GLY A 215 -7.81 17.77 -12.95
CA GLY A 215 -9.05 17.23 -13.52
C GLY A 215 -9.95 16.58 -12.45
N PRO A 216 -11.16 16.16 -12.83
CA PRO A 216 -12.15 15.64 -11.87
C PRO A 216 -11.76 14.27 -11.25
N ARG A 217 -10.74 13.63 -11.79
CA ARG A 217 -10.23 12.32 -11.28
C ARG A 217 -8.79 12.42 -10.75
N THR A 218 -8.31 13.62 -10.49
CA THR A 218 -6.95 13.84 -9.94
C THR A 218 -7.02 14.14 -8.46
N ALA A 219 -5.98 13.77 -7.74
CA ALA A 219 -5.75 14.13 -6.35
C ALA A 219 -4.26 14.35 -6.13
N ASP A 220 -3.94 15.30 -5.26
CA ASP A 220 -2.58 15.41 -4.73
C ASP A 220 -2.31 14.22 -3.81
N THR A 221 -1.05 13.88 -3.63
CA THR A 221 -0.61 12.74 -2.86
C THR A 221 0.10 13.19 -1.60
N LEU A 222 -0.14 12.53 -0.48
CA LEU A 222 0.76 12.55 0.67
C LEU A 222 1.72 11.37 0.54
N LEU A 223 3.01 11.66 0.53
CA LEU A 223 4.07 10.67 0.70
C LEU A 223 4.56 10.74 2.15
N VAL A 224 4.35 9.66 2.88
CA VAL A 224 4.65 9.59 4.31
C VAL A 224 5.80 8.62 4.54
N THR A 225 6.80 9.06 5.29
CA THR A 225 7.90 8.20 5.75
C THR A 225 8.00 8.26 7.26
N ALA A 226 8.29 7.12 7.89
CA ALA A 226 8.45 7.03 9.33
C ALA A 226 9.42 5.88 9.68
N THR A 227 10.04 5.96 10.85
CA THR A 227 10.98 4.94 11.33
C THR A 227 10.48 4.39 12.68
N ARG A 228 10.43 3.07 12.83
CA ARG A 228 10.16 2.43 14.13
C ARG A 228 11.26 2.82 15.12
N ARG A 229 10.89 3.24 16.33
CA ARG A 229 11.86 3.49 17.42
C ARG A 229 12.73 2.25 17.66
N PRO A 230 14.02 2.46 18.01
CA PRO A 230 14.96 1.37 18.35
C PRO A 230 14.48 0.48 19.48
#